data_bc5f762c5b26901d32be54b29e83ad2d
#
_entry.id   bc5f762c5b26901d32be54b29e83ad2d
#
_cell.length_a   1.000
_cell.length_b   1.000
_cell.length_c   1.000
_cell.angle_alpha   90.00
_cell.angle_beta   90.00
_cell.angle_gamma   90.00
#
_symmetry.space_group_name_H-M   'P 1'
#
loop_
_entity.id
_entity.type
_entity.pdbx_description
1 polymer ?
#
loop_
_entity_poly.entity_id
_entity_poly.type
_entity_poly.pdbx_seq_one_letter_code
_entity_poly.pdbx_strand_id
1 'polypeptide(L)'
;MAFLKFNKSELVNLSYSLKREIICANKTGAYCNTSIVTCNTRRYHGLLAVPVDAFGGKKHLLLSSLDESLILNGKQFNLGIHCYCSVYEPRGHKYIIDFEADPVPKITYRVGEITFTKSILLVPDSDQVMI
;
A
#
# COMPACT_ATOMS: atom_id res chain seq x y z
N MET A 1 12.89 -19.95 6.28
CA MET A 1 12.70 -18.54 5.94
C MET A 1 11.41 -18.05 6.58
N ALA A 2 11.46 -16.96 7.33
CA ALA A 2 10.26 -16.39 7.92
C ALA A 2 9.37 -15.81 6.80
N PHE A 3 8.15 -16.28 6.75
CA PHE A 3 7.20 -15.90 5.72
C PHE A 3 6.07 -15.12 6.37
N LEU A 4 5.93 -13.85 6.03
CA LEU A 4 4.88 -12.99 6.58
C LEU A 4 3.67 -13.02 5.64
N LYS A 5 2.58 -13.54 6.16
CA LYS A 5 1.34 -13.68 5.42
C LYS A 5 0.14 -13.33 6.32
N PHE A 6 -0.82 -12.59 5.78
CA PHE A 6 -2.10 -12.29 6.41
C PHE A 6 -3.23 -12.79 5.54
N ASN A 7 -4.23 -13.39 6.14
CA ASN A 7 -5.40 -13.91 5.45
C ASN A 7 -6.56 -12.89 5.45
N LYS A 8 -7.62 -13.24 4.73
CA LYS A 8 -8.79 -12.38 4.59
C LYS A 8 -9.44 -11.99 5.92
N SER A 9 -9.54 -12.92 6.87
CA SER A 9 -10.19 -12.64 8.16
C SER A 9 -9.44 -11.60 8.98
N GLU A 10 -8.12 -11.56 8.88
CA GLU A 10 -7.27 -10.56 9.52
C GLU A 10 -7.35 -9.22 8.77
N LEU A 11 -7.28 -9.25 7.45
CA LEU A 11 -7.21 -8.04 6.61
C LEU A 11 -8.51 -7.26 6.56
N VAL A 12 -9.67 -7.93 6.66
CA VAL A 12 -10.98 -7.27 6.71
C VAL A 12 -11.20 -6.53 8.02
N ASN A 13 -10.50 -6.92 9.09
CA ASN A 13 -10.50 -6.19 10.35
C ASN A 13 -9.63 -4.94 10.23
N LEU A 14 -10.26 -3.80 9.99
CA LEU A 14 -9.55 -2.56 9.72
C LEU A 14 -8.67 -2.11 10.89
N SER A 15 -9.15 -2.23 12.13
CA SER A 15 -8.35 -1.90 13.32
C SER A 15 -7.08 -2.77 13.44
N TYR A 16 -7.16 -4.03 13.05
CA TYR A 16 -6.02 -4.93 12.99
C TYR A 16 -5.04 -4.52 11.88
N SER A 17 -5.57 -4.28 10.68
CA SER A 17 -4.77 -3.98 9.49
C SER A 17 -4.05 -2.63 9.57
N LEU A 18 -4.68 -1.61 10.13
CA LEU A 18 -4.08 -0.28 10.26
C LEU A 18 -2.92 -0.21 11.26
N LYS A 19 -2.81 -1.19 12.16
CA LYS A 19 -1.70 -1.29 13.10
C LYS A 19 -0.47 -2.01 12.53
N ARG A 20 -0.55 -2.48 11.30
CA ARG A 20 0.53 -3.20 10.62
C ARG A 20 0.95 -2.42 9.40
N GLU A 21 2.25 -2.24 9.24
CA GLU A 21 2.81 -1.36 8.23
C GLU A 21 3.78 -2.09 7.31
N ILE A 22 3.78 -1.70 6.05
CA ILE A 22 4.83 -1.99 5.09
C ILE A 22 5.90 -0.92 5.26
N ILE A 23 7.15 -1.32 5.49
CA ILE A 23 8.28 -0.39 5.55
C ILE A 23 9.37 -0.95 4.64
N CYS A 24 9.67 -0.22 3.58
CA CYS A 24 10.77 -0.50 2.67
C CYS A 24 11.68 0.72 2.59
N ALA A 25 12.97 0.54 2.69
CA ALA A 25 13.98 1.58 2.54
C ALA A 25 15.07 1.11 1.60
N ASN A 26 15.75 2.03 0.94
CA ASN A 26 16.80 1.71 -0.01
C ASN A 26 18.11 2.48 0.29
N LYS A 27 19.12 2.29 -0.56
CA LYS A 27 20.46 2.89 -0.39
C LYS A 27 20.50 4.39 -0.68
N THR A 28 19.54 4.92 -1.44
CA THR A 28 19.48 6.35 -1.76
C THR A 28 18.85 7.19 -0.65
N GLY A 29 18.30 6.54 0.38
CA GLY A 29 17.54 7.20 1.44
C GLY A 29 16.06 7.34 1.13
N ALA A 30 15.59 6.80 0.01
CA ALA A 30 14.16 6.72 -0.29
C ALA A 30 13.47 5.67 0.58
N TYR A 31 12.16 5.84 0.79
CA TYR A 31 11.36 4.85 1.50
C TYR A 31 9.92 4.76 0.96
N CYS A 32 9.32 3.61 1.22
CA CYS A 32 7.89 3.36 1.11
C CYS A 32 7.38 2.94 2.48
N ASN A 33 6.35 3.59 2.99
CA ASN A 33 5.75 3.26 4.28
C ASN A 33 4.25 3.51 4.24
N THR A 34 3.46 2.46 4.43
CA THR A 34 2.00 2.53 4.50
C THR A 34 1.47 1.34 5.30
N SER A 35 0.17 1.32 5.60
CA SER A 35 -0.43 0.14 6.21
C SER A 35 -0.50 -1.04 5.23
N ILE A 36 -0.69 -2.26 5.74
CA ILE A 36 -0.79 -3.46 4.88
C ILE A 36 -2.02 -3.47 3.97
N VAL A 37 -2.98 -2.57 4.19
CA VAL A 37 -4.13 -2.33 3.29
C VAL A 37 -3.97 -1.06 2.47
N THR A 38 -2.76 -0.47 2.45
CA THR A 38 -2.41 0.76 1.73
C THR A 38 -3.20 2.02 2.13
N CYS A 39 -3.74 2.04 3.34
CA CYS A 39 -4.36 3.23 3.93
C CYS A 39 -3.31 4.05 4.68
N ASN A 40 -3.07 5.27 4.25
CA ASN A 40 -2.15 6.18 4.92
C ASN A 40 -2.82 6.79 6.15
N THR A 41 -2.27 6.53 7.33
CA THR A 41 -2.81 7.00 8.61
C THR A 41 -1.82 7.86 9.41
N ARG A 42 -0.58 7.99 8.91
CA ARG A 42 0.48 8.77 9.56
C ARG A 42 1.01 9.83 8.61
N ARG A 43 1.54 10.91 9.17
CA ARG A 43 2.09 12.05 8.41
C ARG A 43 3.13 11.65 7.35
N TYR A 44 3.93 10.62 7.64
CA TYR A 44 5.02 10.18 6.75
C TYR A 44 4.68 8.94 5.94
N HIS A 45 3.42 8.50 5.93
CA HIS A 45 2.98 7.43 5.05
C HIS A 45 2.99 7.87 3.58
N GLY A 46 3.45 6.98 2.71
CA GLY A 46 3.41 7.14 1.27
C GLY A 46 4.12 6.02 0.54
N LEU A 47 3.87 5.92 -0.74
CA LEU A 47 4.45 4.89 -1.60
C LEU A 47 5.85 5.25 -2.09
N LEU A 48 6.20 6.55 -2.15
CA LEU A 48 7.55 6.99 -2.46
C LEU A 48 7.85 8.31 -1.77
N ALA A 49 8.81 8.29 -0.85
CA ALA A 49 9.41 9.46 -0.26
C ALA A 49 10.93 9.43 -0.53
N VAL A 50 11.48 10.55 -0.98
CA VAL A 50 12.89 10.65 -1.38
C VAL A 50 13.56 11.86 -0.74
N PRO A 51 14.88 11.82 -0.45
CA PRO A 51 15.62 13.00 -0.09
C PRO A 51 15.80 13.91 -1.31
N VAL A 52 15.63 15.21 -1.14
CA VAL A 52 15.74 16.19 -2.23
C VAL A 52 16.85 17.19 -1.88
N ASP A 53 17.94 17.17 -2.63
CA ASP A 53 19.11 18.00 -2.37
C ASP A 53 18.80 19.50 -2.41
N ALA A 54 17.92 19.92 -3.33
CA ALA A 54 17.47 21.32 -3.43
C ALA A 54 16.80 21.84 -2.15
N PHE A 55 16.36 20.93 -1.27
CA PHE A 55 15.75 21.26 0.02
C PHE A 55 16.60 20.79 1.20
N GLY A 56 17.91 20.75 1.02
CA GLY A 56 18.85 20.36 2.08
C GLY A 56 18.80 18.88 2.44
N GLY A 57 18.46 18.00 1.51
CA GLY A 57 18.40 16.56 1.72
C GLY A 57 17.19 16.10 2.54
N LYS A 58 16.23 16.98 2.82
CA LYS A 58 14.99 16.60 3.52
C LYS A 58 14.13 15.70 2.66
N LYS A 59 13.49 14.73 3.28
CA LYS A 59 12.62 13.78 2.59
C LYS A 59 11.30 14.45 2.20
N HIS A 60 10.93 14.24 0.94
CA HIS A 60 9.67 14.73 0.37
C HIS A 60 8.86 13.57 -0.15
N LEU A 61 7.58 13.61 0.09
CA LEU A 61 6.63 12.61 -0.39
C LEU A 61 6.27 12.90 -1.85
N LEU A 62 6.75 12.07 -2.77
CA LEU A 62 6.49 12.22 -4.21
C LEU A 62 5.24 11.47 -4.65
N LEU A 63 4.96 10.32 -4.06
CA LEU A 63 3.78 9.53 -4.34
C LEU A 63 3.13 9.10 -3.02
N SER A 64 1.99 9.66 -2.70
CA SER A 64 1.27 9.36 -1.46
C SER A 64 0.56 8.01 -1.55
N SER A 65 -0.27 7.83 -2.56
CA SER A 65 -1.06 6.63 -2.78
C SER A 65 -1.32 6.41 -4.26
N LEU A 66 -1.67 5.20 -4.61
CA LEU A 66 -2.12 4.82 -5.95
C LEU A 66 -3.33 3.92 -5.79
N ASP A 67 -4.48 4.40 -6.27
CA ASP A 67 -5.75 3.72 -6.13
C ASP A 67 -6.16 3.08 -7.45
N GLU A 68 -6.46 1.81 -7.38
CA GLU A 68 -6.96 1.04 -8.51
C GLU A 68 -8.48 0.87 -8.39
N SER A 69 -9.13 0.77 -9.53
CA SER A 69 -10.54 0.41 -9.63
C SER A 69 -10.73 -0.67 -10.69
N LEU A 70 -11.59 -1.61 -10.40
CA LEU A 70 -12.04 -2.62 -11.37
C LEU A 70 -13.41 -2.22 -11.90
N ILE A 71 -13.56 -2.29 -13.22
CA ILE A 71 -14.86 -2.11 -13.87
C ILE A 71 -15.31 -3.49 -14.37
N LEU A 72 -16.42 -3.96 -13.81
CA LEU A 72 -16.98 -5.28 -14.12
C LEU A 72 -18.45 -5.14 -14.42
N ASN A 73 -18.86 -5.50 -15.64
CA ASN A 73 -20.25 -5.39 -16.11
C ASN A 73 -20.84 -3.98 -15.88
N GLY A 74 -20.07 -2.94 -16.17
CA GLY A 74 -20.49 -1.54 -16.01
C GLY A 74 -20.49 -1.03 -14.55
N LYS A 75 -20.15 -1.86 -13.58
CA LYS A 75 -20.00 -1.46 -12.16
C LYS A 75 -18.54 -1.23 -11.82
N GLN A 76 -18.28 -0.13 -11.13
CA GLN A 76 -16.94 0.21 -10.63
C GLN A 76 -16.76 -0.27 -9.19
N PHE A 77 -15.64 -0.93 -8.94
CA PHE A 77 -15.22 -1.39 -7.63
C PHE A 77 -13.90 -0.71 -7.27
N ASN A 78 -13.93 0.19 -6.30
CA ASN A 78 -12.75 0.92 -5.85
C ASN A 78 -11.98 0.06 -4.84
N LEU A 79 -10.70 -0.18 -5.11
CA LEU A 79 -9.82 -1.02 -4.27
C LEU A 79 -9.05 -0.23 -3.22
N GLY A 80 -9.01 1.10 -3.33
CA GLY A 80 -8.36 1.97 -2.39
C GLY A 80 -9.10 2.09 -1.06
N ILE A 81 -8.41 2.66 -0.07
CA ILE A 81 -8.98 3.05 1.22
C ILE A 81 -8.22 4.26 1.76
N HIS A 82 -8.95 5.28 2.18
CA HIS A 82 -8.41 6.50 2.78
C HIS A 82 -9.13 6.85 4.08
N CYS A 83 -8.41 7.55 4.95
CA CYS A 83 -8.97 8.08 6.21
C CYS A 83 -9.26 9.57 6.05
N TYR A 84 -10.53 9.95 6.11
CA TYR A 84 -10.99 11.33 6.08
C TYR A 84 -11.69 11.67 7.40
N CYS A 85 -11.00 12.41 8.29
CA CYS A 85 -11.57 12.80 9.58
C CYS A 85 -12.25 11.64 10.35
N SER A 86 -11.54 10.52 10.46
CA SER A 86 -12.00 9.27 11.11
C SER A 86 -13.03 8.45 10.32
N VAL A 87 -13.35 8.85 9.11
CA VAL A 87 -14.18 8.07 8.18
C VAL A 87 -13.27 7.42 7.13
N TYR A 88 -13.47 6.15 6.86
CA TYR A 88 -12.68 5.38 5.88
C TYR A 88 -13.49 5.16 4.61
N GLU A 89 -13.03 5.78 3.50
CA GLU A 89 -13.67 5.71 2.18
C GLU A 89 -12.61 5.80 1.06
N PRO A 90 -12.84 5.11 -0.08
CA PRO A 90 -13.70 3.95 -0.21
C PRO A 90 -13.19 2.81 0.68
N ARG A 91 -13.97 1.77 0.88
CA ARG A 91 -13.59 0.67 1.78
C ARG A 91 -13.08 -0.54 0.98
N GLY A 92 -12.10 -0.33 0.12
CA GLY A 92 -11.55 -1.34 -0.76
C GLY A 92 -10.83 -2.50 -0.07
N HIS A 93 -10.42 -2.32 1.19
CA HIS A 93 -9.79 -3.39 1.98
C HIS A 93 -10.68 -4.63 2.13
N LYS A 94 -12.00 -4.49 2.02
CA LYS A 94 -12.94 -5.62 2.07
C LYS A 94 -12.77 -6.62 0.91
N TYR A 95 -12.14 -6.19 -0.18
CA TYR A 95 -11.86 -7.04 -1.34
C TYR A 95 -10.52 -7.78 -1.23
N ILE A 96 -9.68 -7.44 -0.26
CA ILE A 96 -8.39 -8.09 -0.06
C ILE A 96 -8.62 -9.49 0.47
N ILE A 97 -8.00 -10.49 -0.17
CA ILE A 97 -8.07 -11.89 0.24
C ILE A 97 -6.76 -12.40 0.81
N ASP A 98 -5.65 -11.75 0.47
CA ASP A 98 -4.32 -12.20 0.86
C ASP A 98 -3.32 -11.05 0.85
N PHE A 99 -2.35 -11.09 1.78
CA PHE A 99 -1.18 -10.23 1.83
C PHE A 99 0.05 -11.07 2.11
N GLU A 100 1.08 -10.91 1.31
CA GLU A 100 2.38 -11.53 1.48
C GLU A 100 3.49 -10.46 1.44
N ALA A 101 4.57 -10.68 2.16
CA ALA A 101 5.69 -9.73 2.23
C ALA A 101 7.06 -10.40 2.04
N ASP A 102 7.15 -11.37 1.15
CA ASP A 102 8.41 -12.04 0.82
C ASP A 102 8.41 -12.47 -0.66
N PRO A 103 9.34 -11.97 -1.49
CA PRO A 103 10.39 -10.98 -1.19
C PRO A 103 9.90 -9.53 -1.20
N VAL A 104 8.73 -9.25 -1.75
CA VAL A 104 8.16 -7.90 -1.83
C VAL A 104 6.71 -7.91 -1.32
N PRO A 105 6.21 -6.80 -0.77
CA PRO A 105 4.81 -6.67 -0.42
C PRO A 105 3.91 -6.95 -1.62
N LYS A 106 2.98 -7.87 -1.46
CA LYS A 106 2.02 -8.27 -2.47
C LYS A 106 0.63 -8.38 -1.86
N ILE A 107 -0.31 -7.65 -2.41
CA ILE A 107 -1.70 -7.60 -1.97
C ILE A 107 -2.57 -8.20 -3.06
N THR A 108 -3.38 -9.17 -2.71
CA THR A 108 -4.30 -9.82 -3.64
C THR A 108 -5.74 -9.45 -3.31
N TYR A 109 -6.43 -8.90 -4.29
CA TYR A 109 -7.84 -8.52 -4.23
C TYR A 109 -8.68 -9.49 -5.05
N ARG A 110 -9.91 -9.70 -4.63
CA ARG A 110 -10.89 -10.47 -5.38
C ARG A 110 -12.23 -9.76 -5.43
N VAL A 111 -12.73 -9.58 -6.66
CA VAL A 111 -14.05 -9.02 -6.92
C VAL A 111 -14.77 -9.99 -7.86
N GLY A 112 -15.77 -10.72 -7.35
CA GLY A 112 -16.44 -11.78 -8.11
C GLY A 112 -15.45 -12.86 -8.52
N GLU A 113 -15.35 -13.11 -9.81
CA GLU A 113 -14.45 -14.09 -10.42
C GLU A 113 -13.06 -13.52 -10.73
N ILE A 114 -12.88 -12.18 -10.61
CA ILE A 114 -11.63 -11.50 -10.97
C ILE A 114 -10.72 -11.41 -9.76
N THR A 115 -9.47 -11.80 -9.95
CA THR A 115 -8.37 -11.62 -9.01
C THR A 115 -7.41 -10.55 -9.55
N PHE A 116 -7.11 -9.57 -8.73
CA PHE A 116 -6.16 -8.49 -9.01
C PHE A 116 -5.04 -8.53 -7.96
N THR A 117 -3.80 -8.45 -8.40
CA THR A 117 -2.64 -8.46 -7.50
C THR A 117 -1.82 -7.20 -7.69
N LYS A 118 -1.49 -6.54 -6.58
CA LYS A 118 -0.63 -5.36 -6.51
C LYS A 118 0.64 -5.72 -5.75
N SER A 119 1.78 -5.49 -6.38
CA SER A 119 3.10 -5.66 -5.74
C SER A 119 3.80 -4.32 -5.67
N ILE A 120 4.55 -4.08 -4.59
CA ILE A 120 5.25 -2.82 -4.35
C ILE A 120 6.74 -3.12 -4.19
N LEU A 121 7.56 -2.61 -5.11
CA LEU A 121 9.02 -2.76 -5.07
C LEU A 121 9.68 -1.40 -5.03
N LEU A 122 10.34 -1.08 -3.93
CA LEU A 122 11.26 0.05 -3.87
C LEU A 122 12.60 -0.35 -4.50
N VAL A 123 13.00 0.36 -5.55
CA VAL A 123 14.24 0.03 -6.30
C VAL A 123 15.46 0.27 -5.41
N PRO A 124 16.39 -0.71 -5.27
CA PRO A 124 17.49 -0.63 -4.28
C PRO A 124 18.44 0.55 -4.45
N ASP A 125 18.71 0.96 -5.68
CA ASP A 125 19.77 1.91 -6.00
C ASP A 125 19.26 3.19 -6.69
N SER A 126 17.96 3.45 -6.69
CA SER A 126 17.38 4.66 -7.28
C SER A 126 16.13 5.12 -6.55
N ASP A 127 15.78 6.40 -6.73
CA ASP A 127 14.60 7.01 -6.14
C ASP A 127 13.32 6.64 -6.93
N GLN A 128 13.04 5.35 -7.00
CA GLN A 128 11.95 4.78 -7.77
C GLN A 128 11.17 3.73 -6.98
N VAL A 129 9.88 3.70 -7.18
CA VAL A 129 9.00 2.61 -6.75
C VAL A 129 8.34 1.99 -8.00
N MET A 130 8.30 0.66 -8.04
CA MET A 130 7.56 -0.10 -9.05
C MET A 130 6.32 -0.67 -8.41
N ILE A 131 5.17 -0.50 -9.06
CA ILE A 131 3.89 -0.99 -8.59
C ILE A 131 3.18 -1.74 -9.71
#